data_328c24c406e1c651790d9d6c7eaaa0fb
#
_entry.id   328c24c406e1c651790d9d6c7eaaa0fb
#
_cell.length_a   1.000
_cell.length_b   1.000
_cell.length_c   1.000
_cell.angle_alpha   90.00
_cell.angle_beta   90.00
_cell.angle_gamma   90.00
#
_symmetry.space_group_name_H-M   'P 1'
#
loop_
_entity.id
_entity.type
_entity.pdbx_description
1 polymer ?
#
loop_
_entity_poly.entity_id
_entity_poly.type
_entity_poly.pdbx_seq_one_letter_code
_entity_poly.pdbx_strand_id
1 'polypeptide(L)'
;MLEKIELEGTFGDGIVPVHIMRPAKGRGNLPLVIMLHGVHGCASPEPGNKYGELARMLNEAGAVCAIVETSRIRRDRATFCEDREAWAHAAFRGKTFSQDHADAVAGIEAAAREAGSGSVWIMGFSLGGIHAMLASGEKDGLSFAPFGITLGGTGYRIRSEAEGALSLPILNTIPLSNRLIEAAKNLRTGSLVAFYGSLDSTFPEETCRKLVDLAPLPAEKKRFIVIEGVDHAFRTMRGAPSIKPLEIISSYMIPLLF
;
A
#
# COMPACT_ATOMS: atom_id res chain seq x y z
N MET A 1 -11.96 -17.93 -1.71
CA MET A 1 -11.34 -18.64 -0.56
C MET A 1 -10.36 -17.67 0.08
N LEU A 2 -10.33 -17.57 1.43
CA LEU A 2 -9.39 -16.75 2.20
C LEU A 2 -8.39 -17.69 2.89
N GLU A 3 -7.10 -17.46 2.65
CA GLU A 3 -5.98 -18.18 3.25
C GLU A 3 -5.14 -17.18 4.03
N LYS A 4 -4.43 -17.63 5.07
CA LYS A 4 -3.49 -16.82 5.83
C LYS A 4 -2.18 -17.56 5.96
N ILE A 5 -1.09 -16.91 5.59
CA ILE A 5 0.28 -17.35 5.90
C ILE A 5 0.92 -16.38 6.90
N GLU A 6 1.84 -16.86 7.70
CA GLU A 6 2.59 -16.05 8.66
C GLU A 6 4.08 -16.22 8.39
N LEU A 7 4.79 -15.09 8.33
CA LEU A 7 6.23 -15.04 8.15
C LEU A 7 6.87 -14.51 9.42
N GLU A 8 8.16 -14.76 9.58
CA GLU A 8 8.97 -14.12 10.61
C GLU A 8 9.04 -12.61 10.36
N GLY A 9 8.74 -11.82 11.37
CA GLY A 9 8.76 -10.36 11.34
C GLY A 9 9.92 -9.80 12.16
N THR A 10 10.24 -8.54 11.90
CA THR A 10 11.42 -7.87 12.45
C THR A 10 11.16 -7.12 13.76
N PHE A 11 9.90 -7.06 14.22
CA PHE A 11 9.52 -6.23 15.37
C PHE A 11 8.37 -6.81 16.18
N GLY A 12 8.31 -6.50 17.46
CA GLY A 12 7.20 -6.75 18.37
C GLY A 12 6.84 -8.23 18.52
N ASP A 13 5.70 -8.64 17.97
CA ASP A 13 5.22 -10.03 17.98
C ASP A 13 6.01 -10.96 17.04
N GLY A 14 6.89 -10.40 16.22
CA GLY A 14 7.69 -11.17 15.27
C GLY A 14 6.89 -11.83 14.13
N ILE A 15 5.69 -11.34 13.82
CA ILE A 15 4.79 -11.97 12.84
C ILE A 15 4.42 -10.99 11.72
N VAL A 16 4.57 -11.42 10.47
CA VAL A 16 4.05 -10.74 9.27
C VAL A 16 2.94 -11.59 8.66
N PRO A 17 1.66 -11.30 8.95
CA PRO A 17 0.55 -12.00 8.33
C PRO A 17 0.34 -11.54 6.90
N VAL A 18 0.12 -12.50 6.00
CA VAL A 18 -0.32 -12.25 4.62
C VAL A 18 -1.64 -12.96 4.40
N HIS A 19 -2.70 -12.21 4.14
CA HIS A 19 -4.03 -12.71 3.86
C HIS A 19 -4.23 -12.81 2.34
N ILE A 20 -4.43 -14.02 1.83
CA ILE A 20 -4.57 -14.27 0.38
C ILE A 20 -6.02 -14.62 0.07
N MET A 21 -6.65 -13.82 -0.78
CA MET A 21 -8.02 -14.02 -1.26
C MET A 21 -7.97 -14.52 -2.70
N ARG A 22 -8.41 -15.77 -2.91
CA ARG A 22 -8.52 -16.35 -4.26
C ARG A 22 -9.94 -16.23 -4.79
N PRO A 23 -10.15 -15.88 -6.07
CA PRO A 23 -11.49 -15.82 -6.66
C PRO A 23 -12.16 -17.19 -6.68
N ALA A 24 -13.48 -17.19 -6.54
CA ALA A 24 -14.27 -18.42 -6.56
C ALA A 24 -14.24 -19.11 -7.96
N LYS A 25 -14.11 -18.30 -8.99
CA LYS A 25 -14.00 -18.75 -10.40
C LYS A 25 -12.72 -18.18 -10.99
N GLY A 26 -11.90 -19.04 -11.56
CA GLY A 26 -10.66 -18.68 -12.23
C GLY A 26 -9.72 -19.89 -12.20
N ARG A 27 -9.20 -20.23 -13.37
CA ARG A 27 -8.16 -21.26 -13.54
C ARG A 27 -7.03 -20.66 -14.36
N GLY A 28 -5.81 -21.02 -14.06
CA GLY A 28 -4.64 -20.54 -14.77
C GLY A 28 -3.90 -19.41 -14.06
N ASN A 29 -3.13 -18.66 -14.83
CA ASN A 29 -2.25 -17.60 -14.33
C ASN A 29 -3.05 -16.30 -14.07
N LEU A 30 -3.69 -16.19 -12.92
CA LEU A 30 -4.47 -15.01 -12.53
C LEU A 30 -3.54 -13.89 -12.07
N PRO A 31 -3.88 -12.60 -12.32
CA PRO A 31 -3.13 -11.49 -11.78
C PRO A 31 -3.22 -11.48 -10.25
N LEU A 32 -2.11 -11.14 -9.60
CA LEU A 32 -2.02 -10.95 -8.16
C LEU A 32 -1.91 -9.47 -7.83
N VAL A 33 -2.76 -8.98 -6.94
CA VAL A 33 -2.66 -7.62 -6.38
C VAL A 33 -2.26 -7.72 -4.91
N ILE A 34 -1.07 -7.20 -4.57
CA ILE A 34 -0.54 -7.18 -3.21
C ILE A 34 -0.77 -5.79 -2.62
N MET A 35 -1.45 -5.71 -1.48
CA MET A 35 -1.83 -4.45 -0.83
C MET A 35 -1.00 -4.19 0.42
N LEU A 36 -0.42 -2.98 0.50
CA LEU A 36 0.41 -2.49 1.61
C LEU A 36 -0.30 -1.35 2.35
N HIS A 37 -0.32 -1.43 3.67
CA HIS A 37 -1.00 -0.45 4.51
C HIS A 37 -0.18 0.83 4.77
N GLY A 38 -0.89 1.91 5.14
CA GLY A 38 -0.29 3.14 5.66
C GLY A 38 0.12 2.99 7.14
N VAL A 39 0.63 4.08 7.71
CA VAL A 39 1.22 4.10 9.07
C VAL A 39 0.32 3.58 10.18
N HIS A 40 -1.01 3.72 10.07
CA HIS A 40 -1.93 3.20 11.07
C HIS A 40 -2.03 1.66 11.08
N GLY A 41 -1.44 0.95 10.13
CA GLY A 41 -1.41 -0.51 10.08
C GLY A 41 -2.79 -1.19 10.12
N CYS A 42 -3.81 -0.53 9.57
CA CYS A 42 -5.19 -0.97 9.66
C CYS A 42 -5.64 -1.79 8.45
N ALA A 43 -4.75 -2.54 7.81
CA ALA A 43 -5.13 -3.46 6.75
C ALA A 43 -5.76 -4.72 7.33
N SER A 44 -6.84 -5.19 6.71
CA SER A 44 -7.55 -6.40 7.10
C SER A 44 -8.44 -6.87 5.95
N PRO A 45 -8.67 -8.18 5.77
CA PRO A 45 -9.62 -8.71 4.81
C PRO A 45 -11.09 -8.52 5.23
N GLU A 46 -11.34 -8.03 6.45
CA GLU A 46 -12.68 -7.91 7.02
C GLU A 46 -13.56 -6.90 6.27
N PRO A 47 -14.88 -7.14 6.20
CA PRO A 47 -15.85 -6.18 5.65
C PRO A 47 -15.75 -4.80 6.31
N GLY A 48 -15.94 -3.74 5.52
CA GLY A 48 -15.81 -2.35 5.98
C GLY A 48 -14.38 -1.86 6.12
N ASN A 49 -13.38 -2.73 5.97
CA ASN A 49 -11.99 -2.31 5.87
C ASN A 49 -11.66 -1.93 4.42
N LYS A 50 -10.99 -0.79 4.21
CA LYS A 50 -10.61 -0.30 2.87
C LYS A 50 -9.91 -1.36 2.02
N TYR A 51 -8.98 -2.09 2.61
CA TYR A 51 -8.20 -3.12 1.90
C TYR A 51 -9.06 -4.36 1.60
N GLY A 52 -9.89 -4.78 2.55
CA GLY A 52 -10.83 -5.87 2.35
C GLY A 52 -11.87 -5.56 1.27
N GLU A 53 -12.38 -4.31 1.24
CA GLU A 53 -13.33 -3.87 0.20
C GLU A 53 -12.68 -3.82 -1.18
N LEU A 54 -11.49 -3.24 -1.32
CA LEU A 54 -10.75 -3.24 -2.58
C LEU A 54 -10.40 -4.66 -3.03
N ALA A 55 -9.92 -5.49 -2.11
CA ALA A 55 -9.60 -6.89 -2.40
C ALA A 55 -10.83 -7.64 -2.91
N ARG A 56 -12.02 -7.42 -2.32
CA ARG A 56 -13.26 -8.05 -2.77
C ARG A 56 -13.63 -7.61 -4.18
N MET A 57 -13.60 -6.29 -4.48
CA MET A 57 -13.92 -5.77 -5.82
C MET A 57 -12.99 -6.36 -6.90
N LEU A 58 -11.68 -6.39 -6.64
CA LEU A 58 -10.70 -6.93 -7.58
C LEU A 58 -10.80 -8.46 -7.70
N ASN A 59 -11.13 -9.14 -6.60
CA ASN A 59 -11.31 -10.58 -6.57
C ASN A 59 -12.57 -11.03 -7.32
N GLU A 60 -13.66 -10.26 -7.23
CA GLU A 60 -14.88 -10.46 -8.03
C GLU A 60 -14.60 -10.30 -9.52
N ALA A 61 -13.68 -9.43 -9.91
CA ALA A 61 -13.21 -9.28 -11.28
C ALA A 61 -12.26 -10.43 -11.73
N GLY A 62 -11.78 -11.27 -10.80
CA GLY A 62 -10.96 -12.44 -11.11
C GLY A 62 -9.50 -12.35 -10.66
N ALA A 63 -9.07 -11.30 -9.98
CA ALA A 63 -7.72 -11.19 -9.46
C ALA A 63 -7.55 -11.95 -8.14
N VAL A 64 -6.37 -12.51 -7.90
CA VAL A 64 -5.93 -12.91 -6.56
C VAL A 64 -5.51 -11.65 -5.83
N CYS A 65 -5.92 -11.49 -4.56
CA CYS A 65 -5.54 -10.35 -3.75
C CYS A 65 -4.80 -10.81 -2.50
N ALA A 66 -3.69 -10.16 -2.16
CA ALA A 66 -2.96 -10.39 -0.94
C ALA A 66 -2.91 -9.10 -0.10
N ILE A 67 -3.22 -9.18 1.18
CA ILE A 67 -3.12 -8.07 2.13
C ILE A 67 -1.97 -8.39 3.07
N VAL A 68 -0.92 -7.56 3.06
CA VAL A 68 0.25 -7.70 3.92
C VAL A 68 0.07 -6.82 5.14
N GLU A 69 0.17 -7.42 6.31
CA GLU A 69 0.31 -6.71 7.58
C GLU A 69 1.76 -6.82 8.07
N THR A 70 2.35 -5.71 8.53
CA THR A 70 3.69 -5.76 9.10
C THR A 70 3.66 -6.15 10.58
N SER A 71 4.79 -6.61 11.12
CA SER A 71 4.94 -6.99 12.53
C SER A 71 4.69 -5.81 13.48
N ARG A 72 4.18 -6.06 14.67
CA ARG A 72 3.76 -5.03 15.64
C ARG A 72 3.75 -5.56 17.07
N ILE A 73 3.67 -4.68 18.06
CA ILE A 73 3.65 -5.09 19.47
C ILE A 73 2.34 -5.82 19.82
N ARG A 74 1.21 -5.40 19.22
CA ARG A 74 -0.11 -5.95 19.56
C ARG A 74 -1.08 -5.85 18.38
N ARG A 75 -2.10 -6.74 18.35
CA ARG A 75 -3.07 -6.85 17.25
C ARG A 75 -4.53 -6.63 17.66
N ASP A 76 -4.78 -6.32 18.91
CA ASP A 76 -6.11 -6.12 19.49
C ASP A 76 -6.70 -4.71 19.20
N ARG A 77 -6.72 -4.31 17.95
CA ARG A 77 -7.18 -2.98 17.51
C ARG A 77 -8.56 -2.61 18.04
N ALA A 78 -9.45 -3.59 18.16
CA ALA A 78 -10.82 -3.36 18.63
C ALA A 78 -10.89 -2.71 20.02
N THR A 79 -9.85 -2.90 20.86
CA THR A 79 -9.75 -2.28 22.20
C THR A 79 -9.54 -0.76 22.16
N PHE A 80 -9.18 -0.21 21.00
CA PHE A 80 -8.97 1.23 20.78
C PHE A 80 -10.17 1.89 20.13
N CYS A 81 -11.26 1.18 19.92
CA CYS A 81 -12.45 1.65 19.20
C CYS A 81 -12.04 2.31 17.86
N GLU A 82 -12.41 3.56 17.64
CA GLU A 82 -12.09 4.31 16.42
C GLU A 82 -10.81 5.17 16.53
N ASP A 83 -10.13 5.16 17.69
CA ASP A 83 -8.90 5.96 17.89
C ASP A 83 -7.71 5.28 17.20
N ARG A 84 -7.52 5.64 15.92
CA ARG A 84 -6.45 5.10 15.08
C ARG A 84 -5.06 5.58 15.49
N GLU A 85 -4.95 6.76 16.07
CA GLU A 85 -3.67 7.31 16.51
C GLU A 85 -3.19 6.58 17.77
N ALA A 86 -4.05 6.46 18.76
CA ALA A 86 -3.75 5.67 19.97
C ALA A 86 -3.40 4.21 19.61
N TRP A 87 -4.14 3.61 18.68
CA TRP A 87 -3.80 2.31 18.15
C TRP A 87 -2.41 2.25 17.52
N ALA A 88 -2.09 3.18 16.61
CA ALA A 88 -0.79 3.20 15.92
C ALA A 88 0.36 3.35 16.92
N HIS A 89 0.20 4.24 17.92
CA HIS A 89 1.18 4.40 18.99
C HIS A 89 1.37 3.11 19.82
N ALA A 90 0.28 2.43 20.16
CA ALA A 90 0.35 1.19 20.93
C ALA A 90 0.95 0.02 20.11
N ALA A 91 0.63 -0.06 18.81
CA ALA A 91 1.05 -1.16 17.96
C ALA A 91 2.49 -1.01 17.45
N PHE A 92 2.94 0.22 17.16
CA PHE A 92 4.21 0.47 16.46
C PHE A 92 5.23 1.29 17.28
N ARG A 93 4.99 1.50 18.57
CA ARG A 93 5.92 2.23 19.43
C ARG A 93 7.31 1.59 19.43
N GLY A 94 8.31 2.31 18.92
CA GLY A 94 9.69 1.85 18.81
C GLY A 94 10.05 1.16 17.49
N LYS A 95 9.07 0.85 16.62
CA LYS A 95 9.36 0.31 15.29
C LYS A 95 9.97 1.36 14.39
N THR A 96 11.07 1.02 13.72
CA THR A 96 11.71 1.89 12.72
C THR A 96 11.15 1.65 11.32
N PHE A 97 11.37 2.62 10.41
CA PHE A 97 11.01 2.45 9.01
C PHE A 97 11.70 1.23 8.37
N SER A 98 12.99 1.01 8.66
CA SER A 98 13.73 -0.11 8.07
C SER A 98 13.15 -1.47 8.46
N GLN A 99 12.67 -1.62 9.70
CA GLN A 99 11.98 -2.82 10.16
C GLN A 99 10.65 -3.01 9.43
N ASP A 100 9.85 -1.93 9.32
CA ASP A 100 8.58 -1.99 8.61
C ASP A 100 8.75 -2.28 7.12
N HIS A 101 9.79 -1.71 6.50
CA HIS A 101 10.14 -1.94 5.10
C HIS A 101 10.58 -3.39 4.86
N ALA A 102 11.42 -3.94 5.74
CA ALA A 102 11.85 -5.34 5.64
C ALA A 102 10.66 -6.30 5.74
N ASP A 103 9.72 -6.06 6.67
CA ASP A 103 8.49 -6.83 6.78
C ASP A 103 7.63 -6.72 5.51
N ALA A 104 7.49 -5.51 4.95
CA ALA A 104 6.71 -5.28 3.73
C ALA A 104 7.33 -6.03 2.53
N VAL A 105 8.65 -5.96 2.35
CA VAL A 105 9.36 -6.69 1.28
C VAL A 105 9.20 -8.20 1.45
N ALA A 106 9.39 -8.73 2.65
CA ALA A 106 9.19 -10.15 2.94
C ALA A 106 7.76 -10.61 2.62
N GLY A 107 6.76 -9.79 3.00
CA GLY A 107 5.36 -10.04 2.70
C GLY A 107 5.04 -10.03 1.20
N ILE A 108 5.62 -9.10 0.44
CA ILE A 108 5.48 -9.03 -1.03
C ILE A 108 6.06 -10.30 -1.68
N GLU A 109 7.30 -10.65 -1.34
CA GLU A 109 7.99 -11.82 -1.90
C GLU A 109 7.25 -13.13 -1.58
N ALA A 110 6.74 -13.26 -0.36
CA ALA A 110 5.99 -14.44 0.04
C ALA A 110 4.63 -14.53 -0.68
N ALA A 111 3.89 -13.41 -0.78
CA ALA A 111 2.63 -13.37 -1.49
C ALA A 111 2.81 -13.74 -2.98
N ALA A 112 3.86 -13.21 -3.63
CA ALA A 112 4.16 -13.49 -5.02
C ALA A 112 4.49 -14.98 -5.24
N ARG A 113 5.29 -15.56 -4.37
CA ARG A 113 5.66 -17.00 -4.41
C ARG A 113 4.45 -17.89 -4.17
N GLU A 114 3.64 -17.60 -3.13
CA GLU A 114 2.50 -18.42 -2.73
C GLU A 114 1.36 -18.39 -3.75
N ALA A 115 1.10 -17.21 -4.33
CA ALA A 115 0.07 -17.07 -5.35
C ALA A 115 0.44 -17.76 -6.67
N GLY A 116 1.72 -17.94 -6.96
CA GLY A 116 2.20 -18.53 -8.21
C GLY A 116 1.80 -17.74 -9.46
N SER A 117 1.59 -16.43 -9.31
CA SER A 117 1.16 -15.54 -10.40
C SER A 117 2.36 -15.03 -11.21
N GLY A 118 2.23 -15.06 -12.54
CA GLY A 118 3.20 -14.41 -13.44
C GLY A 118 3.03 -12.90 -13.57
N SER A 119 1.92 -12.34 -13.07
CA SER A 119 1.59 -10.92 -13.15
C SER A 119 1.31 -10.37 -11.76
N VAL A 120 2.32 -9.77 -11.14
CA VAL A 120 2.23 -9.20 -9.80
C VAL A 120 2.04 -7.69 -9.88
N TRP A 121 1.00 -7.18 -9.23
CA TRP A 121 0.72 -5.77 -9.05
C TRP A 121 0.84 -5.40 -7.57
N ILE A 122 1.58 -4.34 -7.24
CA ILE A 122 1.74 -3.87 -5.86
C ILE A 122 0.94 -2.58 -5.67
N MET A 123 0.04 -2.56 -4.70
CA MET A 123 -0.78 -1.41 -4.35
C MET A 123 -0.44 -0.93 -2.94
N GLY A 124 0.12 0.26 -2.81
CA GLY A 124 0.49 0.84 -1.51
C GLY A 124 -0.22 2.16 -1.24
N PHE A 125 -0.72 2.33 -0.01
CA PHE A 125 -1.33 3.56 0.44
C PHE A 125 -0.43 4.28 1.44
N SER A 126 -0.18 5.59 1.21
CA SER A 126 0.64 6.42 2.10
C SER A 126 2.02 5.79 2.34
N LEU A 127 2.36 5.40 3.56
CA LEU A 127 3.59 4.68 3.91
C LEU A 127 3.76 3.39 3.08
N GLY A 128 2.67 2.65 2.83
CA GLY A 128 2.68 1.46 1.98
C GLY A 128 3.11 1.75 0.55
N GLY A 129 2.79 2.93 0.02
CA GLY A 129 3.26 3.37 -1.29
C GLY A 129 4.75 3.73 -1.30
N ILE A 130 5.27 4.26 -0.18
CA ILE A 130 6.72 4.48 0.00
C ILE A 130 7.44 3.12 -0.02
N HIS A 131 6.93 2.12 0.69
CA HIS A 131 7.49 0.76 0.65
C HIS A 131 7.46 0.17 -0.76
N ALA A 132 6.35 0.28 -1.47
CA ALA A 132 6.22 -0.22 -2.84
C ALA A 132 7.23 0.43 -3.79
N MET A 133 7.41 1.76 -3.69
CA MET A 133 8.33 2.52 -4.52
C MET A 133 9.80 2.13 -4.24
N LEU A 134 10.20 2.07 -2.97
CA LEU A 134 11.57 1.70 -2.59
C LEU A 134 11.85 0.23 -2.96
N ALA A 135 10.95 -0.69 -2.62
CA ALA A 135 11.12 -2.11 -2.92
C ALA A 135 11.28 -2.39 -4.43
N SER A 136 10.62 -1.60 -5.28
CA SER A 136 10.68 -1.79 -6.73
C SER A 136 11.74 -0.95 -7.44
N GLY A 137 12.24 0.13 -6.81
CA GLY A 137 13.20 1.07 -7.41
C GLY A 137 14.63 0.92 -6.90
N GLU A 138 14.85 0.25 -5.78
CA GLU A 138 16.20 0.02 -5.23
C GLU A 138 16.82 -1.27 -5.77
N LYS A 139 18.15 -1.28 -5.85
CA LYS A 139 18.91 -2.41 -6.38
C LYS A 139 18.71 -3.68 -5.55
N ASP A 140 18.71 -3.50 -4.22
CA ASP A 140 18.56 -4.60 -3.24
C ASP A 140 17.10 -4.74 -2.78
N GLY A 141 16.15 -4.31 -3.61
CA GLY A 141 14.70 -4.41 -3.38
C GLY A 141 14.15 -5.80 -3.71
N LEU A 142 13.06 -5.83 -4.48
CA LEU A 142 12.43 -7.09 -4.88
C LEU A 142 13.30 -7.93 -5.82
N SER A 143 13.21 -9.25 -5.69
CA SER A 143 13.85 -10.23 -6.57
C SER A 143 13.28 -10.25 -7.99
N PHE A 144 12.10 -9.63 -8.19
CA PHE A 144 11.39 -9.53 -9.47
C PHE A 144 10.97 -8.09 -9.77
N ALA A 145 10.64 -7.80 -11.03
CA ALA A 145 10.00 -6.56 -11.41
C ALA A 145 8.48 -6.75 -11.40
N PRO A 146 7.70 -5.98 -10.61
CA PRO A 146 6.25 -6.08 -10.65
C PRO A 146 5.70 -5.66 -12.02
N PHE A 147 4.60 -6.27 -12.43
CA PHE A 147 3.88 -5.90 -13.64
C PHE A 147 3.33 -4.47 -13.55
N GLY A 148 2.90 -4.06 -12.36
CA GLY A 148 2.45 -2.70 -12.11
C GLY A 148 2.54 -2.29 -10.64
N ILE A 149 2.52 -0.98 -10.43
CA ILE A 149 2.49 -0.36 -9.11
C ILE A 149 1.34 0.63 -9.05
N THR A 150 0.62 0.61 -7.94
CA THR A 150 -0.39 1.62 -7.60
C THR A 150 -0.01 2.34 -6.31
N LEU A 151 -0.01 3.66 -6.37
CA LEU A 151 0.23 4.53 -5.22
C LEU A 151 -1.07 5.23 -4.83
N GLY A 152 -1.43 5.20 -3.56
CA GLY A 152 -2.57 5.94 -3.03
C GLY A 152 -2.12 6.98 -2.01
N GLY A 153 -2.22 8.29 -2.30
CA GLY A 153 -1.82 9.36 -1.40
C GLY A 153 -0.37 9.21 -0.94
N THR A 154 0.56 9.06 -1.89
CA THR A 154 1.98 8.82 -1.60
C THR A 154 2.84 9.89 -2.28
N GLY A 155 3.61 10.62 -1.49
CA GLY A 155 4.53 11.65 -1.95
C GLY A 155 5.91 11.53 -1.30
N TYR A 156 6.90 12.25 -1.82
CA TYR A 156 8.26 12.23 -1.28
C TYR A 156 8.48 13.25 -0.13
N ARG A 157 7.51 14.13 0.12
CA ARG A 157 7.54 15.13 1.19
C ARG A 157 6.11 15.42 1.65
N ILE A 158 5.90 15.43 2.96
CA ILE A 158 4.64 15.83 3.59
C ILE A 158 4.49 17.35 3.63
N ARG A 159 3.28 17.83 3.89
CA ARG A 159 3.01 19.25 4.18
C ARG A 159 3.63 19.63 5.51
N SER A 160 4.10 20.87 5.62
CA SER A 160 4.66 21.40 6.88
C SER A 160 3.66 21.34 8.04
N GLU A 161 2.38 21.54 7.75
CA GLU A 161 1.30 21.47 8.73
C GLU A 161 1.01 20.05 9.25
N ALA A 162 1.46 19.03 8.48
CA ALA A 162 1.34 17.63 8.86
C ALA A 162 2.59 17.09 9.58
N GLU A 163 3.66 17.88 9.65
CA GLU A 163 4.89 17.48 10.35
C GLU A 163 4.62 17.36 11.86
N GLY A 164 5.00 16.24 12.44
CA GLY A 164 4.82 15.96 13.86
C GLY A 164 3.41 15.56 14.29
N ALA A 165 2.43 15.53 13.37
CA ALA A 165 1.06 15.14 13.68
C ALA A 165 0.95 13.72 14.28
N LEU A 166 1.85 12.82 13.87
CA LEU A 166 1.96 11.47 14.41
C LEU A 166 3.43 11.16 14.73
N SER A 167 3.81 11.34 15.99
CA SER A 167 5.19 11.12 16.43
C SER A 167 5.47 9.64 16.68
N LEU A 168 5.82 8.92 15.61
CA LEU A 168 6.23 7.51 15.66
C LEU A 168 7.64 7.33 15.07
N PRO A 169 8.52 6.50 15.68
CA PRO A 169 9.85 6.23 15.12
C PRO A 169 9.81 5.72 13.69
N ILE A 170 8.79 4.98 13.30
CA ILE A 170 8.57 4.53 11.92
C ILE A 170 8.50 5.70 10.93
N LEU A 171 7.93 6.85 11.31
CA LEU A 171 7.87 8.05 10.50
C LEU A 171 9.14 8.89 10.61
N ASN A 172 9.71 8.98 11.81
CA ASN A 172 10.91 9.77 12.08
C ASN A 172 12.18 9.16 11.46
N THR A 173 12.13 7.89 11.05
CA THR A 173 13.22 7.16 10.40
C THR A 173 12.95 6.85 8.93
N ILE A 174 11.93 7.48 8.34
CA ILE A 174 11.68 7.39 6.88
C ILE A 174 12.93 7.92 6.14
N PRO A 175 13.34 7.27 5.04
CA PRO A 175 14.46 7.73 4.24
C PRO A 175 14.29 9.18 3.76
N LEU A 176 15.40 9.87 3.61
CA LEU A 176 15.40 11.21 3.04
C LEU A 176 14.68 11.25 1.68
N SER A 177 14.05 12.37 1.38
CA SER A 177 13.27 12.58 0.14
C SER A 177 14.04 12.25 -1.13
N ASN A 178 15.36 12.49 -1.16
CA ASN A 178 16.21 12.15 -2.31
C ASN A 178 16.28 10.64 -2.57
N ARG A 179 16.25 9.79 -1.54
CA ARG A 179 16.26 8.32 -1.70
C ARG A 179 14.99 7.86 -2.43
N LEU A 180 13.82 8.41 -2.06
CA LEU A 180 12.57 8.08 -2.73
C LEU A 180 12.52 8.62 -4.17
N ILE A 181 13.10 9.81 -4.41
CA ILE A 181 13.25 10.37 -5.76
C ILE A 181 14.15 9.48 -6.62
N GLU A 182 15.27 9.00 -6.11
CA GLU A 182 16.13 8.08 -6.85
C GLU A 182 15.47 6.72 -7.10
N ALA A 183 14.72 6.18 -6.14
CA ALA A 183 13.93 4.98 -6.35
C ALA A 183 12.89 5.17 -7.46
N ALA A 184 12.24 6.33 -7.53
CA ALA A 184 11.28 6.65 -8.60
C ALA A 184 11.95 6.70 -9.98
N LYS A 185 13.17 7.28 -10.09
CA LYS A 185 13.95 7.31 -11.35
C LYS A 185 14.44 5.94 -11.80
N ASN A 186 14.63 5.01 -10.87
CA ASN A 186 15.13 3.66 -11.12
C ASN A 186 14.02 2.61 -11.05
N LEU A 187 12.78 3.03 -11.06
CA LEU A 187 11.63 2.15 -10.87
C LEU A 187 11.57 1.04 -11.91
N ARG A 188 11.55 -0.19 -11.45
CA ARG A 188 11.45 -1.40 -12.28
C ARG A 188 10.01 -1.91 -12.23
N THR A 189 9.18 -1.50 -13.19
CA THR A 189 7.80 -1.93 -13.31
C THR A 189 7.31 -1.76 -14.74
N GLY A 190 6.27 -2.48 -15.13
CA GLY A 190 5.64 -2.32 -16.44
C GLY A 190 4.62 -1.18 -16.51
N SER A 191 4.09 -0.74 -15.36
CA SER A 191 3.05 0.31 -15.28
C SER A 191 3.05 0.99 -13.92
N LEU A 192 2.65 2.28 -13.88
CA LEU A 192 2.52 3.05 -12.64
C LEU A 192 1.24 3.87 -12.64
N VAL A 193 0.40 3.68 -11.64
CA VAL A 193 -0.81 4.47 -11.44
C VAL A 193 -0.79 5.09 -10.04
N ALA A 194 -0.99 6.40 -9.95
CA ALA A 194 -1.12 7.07 -8.66
C ALA A 194 -2.51 7.71 -8.52
N PHE A 195 -3.13 7.48 -7.39
CA PHE A 195 -4.37 8.12 -6.98
C PHE A 195 -4.09 9.16 -5.90
N TYR A 196 -4.71 10.31 -6.03
CA TYR A 196 -4.59 11.42 -5.11
C TYR A 196 -5.97 11.96 -4.74
N GLY A 197 -6.21 12.15 -3.46
CA GLY A 197 -7.44 12.80 -3.00
C GLY A 197 -7.28 14.32 -3.03
N SER A 198 -8.19 15.06 -3.67
CA SER A 198 -8.07 16.52 -3.80
C SER A 198 -8.08 17.27 -2.45
N LEU A 199 -8.54 16.60 -1.39
CA LEU A 199 -8.53 17.11 -0.01
C LEU A 199 -7.41 16.46 0.84
N ASP A 200 -6.36 15.91 0.23
CA ASP A 200 -5.23 15.34 0.96
C ASP A 200 -4.50 16.42 1.77
N SER A 201 -4.59 16.31 3.10
CA SER A 201 -3.93 17.20 4.04
C SER A 201 -2.53 16.75 4.44
N THR A 202 -2.09 15.58 3.99
CA THR A 202 -0.79 14.98 4.35
C THR A 202 0.28 15.28 3.32
N PHE A 203 0.01 14.99 2.06
CA PHE A 203 0.97 15.23 0.97
C PHE A 203 0.49 16.35 0.04
N PRO A 204 1.39 17.26 -0.38
CA PRO A 204 1.12 18.14 -1.49
C PRO A 204 0.99 17.34 -2.80
N GLU A 205 0.04 17.73 -3.67
CA GLU A 205 -0.19 17.05 -4.94
C GLU A 205 1.08 16.97 -5.80
N GLU A 206 1.84 18.06 -5.85
CA GLU A 206 3.07 18.14 -6.65
C GLU A 206 4.14 17.13 -6.22
N THR A 207 4.17 16.76 -4.93
CA THR A 207 5.13 15.74 -4.43
C THR A 207 4.73 14.32 -4.82
N CYS A 208 3.42 14.06 -4.90
CA CYS A 208 2.88 12.78 -5.36
C CYS A 208 3.04 12.65 -6.90
N ARG A 209 2.68 13.69 -7.63
CA ARG A 209 2.79 13.75 -9.10
C ARG A 209 4.23 13.59 -9.56
N LYS A 210 5.17 14.22 -8.87
CA LYS A 210 6.60 14.14 -9.18
C LYS A 210 7.16 12.72 -9.18
N LEU A 211 6.67 11.85 -8.28
CA LEU A 211 7.09 10.43 -8.27
C LEU A 211 6.67 9.71 -9.56
N VAL A 212 5.48 10.03 -10.09
CA VAL A 212 4.99 9.47 -11.36
C VAL A 212 5.78 10.03 -12.54
N ASP A 213 6.04 11.33 -12.54
CA ASP A 213 6.77 12.00 -13.64
C ASP A 213 8.19 11.45 -13.78
N LEU A 214 8.86 11.18 -12.66
CA LEU A 214 10.24 10.66 -12.62
C LEU A 214 10.37 9.21 -13.06
N ALA A 215 9.29 8.41 -13.00
CA ALA A 215 9.35 7.00 -13.38
C ALA A 215 9.78 6.85 -14.85
N PRO A 216 10.75 5.94 -15.15
CA PRO A 216 11.31 5.76 -16.50
C PRO A 216 10.37 4.92 -17.37
N LEU A 217 9.11 5.33 -17.42
CA LEU A 217 8.03 4.68 -18.16
C LEU A 217 7.51 5.62 -19.25
N PRO A 218 7.08 5.09 -20.39
CA PRO A 218 6.40 5.89 -21.41
C PRO A 218 5.07 6.44 -20.87
N ALA A 219 4.59 7.55 -21.46
CA ALA A 219 3.43 8.29 -20.92
C ALA A 219 2.15 7.45 -20.80
N GLU A 220 1.94 6.51 -21.74
CA GLU A 220 0.78 5.60 -21.75
C GLU A 220 0.82 4.54 -20.64
N LYS A 221 2.00 4.31 -20.03
CA LYS A 221 2.20 3.34 -18.95
C LYS A 221 2.21 3.96 -17.56
N LYS A 222 2.04 5.28 -17.46
CA LYS A 222 1.98 5.98 -16.18
C LYS A 222 0.82 6.97 -16.13
N ARG A 223 0.10 7.00 -15.00
CA ARG A 223 -1.07 7.85 -14.80
C ARG A 223 -1.09 8.44 -13.41
N PHE A 224 -1.49 9.70 -13.31
CA PHE A 224 -1.80 10.38 -12.07
C PHE A 224 -3.26 10.81 -12.08
N ILE A 225 -4.05 10.32 -11.14
CA ILE A 225 -5.51 10.47 -11.09
C ILE A 225 -5.88 11.19 -9.81
N VAL A 226 -6.52 12.35 -9.94
CA VAL A 226 -7.09 13.08 -8.82
C VAL A 226 -8.54 12.63 -8.63
N ILE A 227 -8.88 12.27 -7.38
CA ILE A 227 -10.26 11.94 -6.99
C ILE A 227 -10.80 13.13 -6.19
N GLU A 228 -11.77 13.82 -6.76
CA GLU A 228 -12.33 15.04 -6.18
C GLU A 228 -13.12 14.79 -4.89
N GLY A 229 -12.96 15.68 -3.92
CA GLY A 229 -13.67 15.62 -2.64
C GLY A 229 -13.22 14.51 -1.70
N VAL A 230 -12.05 13.94 -1.92
CA VAL A 230 -11.51 12.78 -1.20
C VAL A 230 -10.28 13.17 -0.39
N ASP A 231 -10.23 12.72 0.86
CA ASP A 231 -9.12 12.97 1.78
C ASP A 231 -7.94 11.98 1.58
N HIS A 232 -6.87 12.18 2.37
CA HIS A 232 -5.69 11.31 2.37
C HIS A 232 -6.00 9.81 2.60
N ALA A 233 -7.02 9.50 3.38
CA ALA A 233 -7.43 8.13 3.67
C ALA A 233 -8.39 7.55 2.60
N PHE A 234 -8.65 8.29 1.53
CA PHE A 234 -9.62 7.97 0.48
C PHE A 234 -11.05 7.88 1.01
N ARG A 235 -11.46 8.89 1.79
CA ARG A 235 -12.81 9.06 2.31
C ARG A 235 -13.41 10.35 1.75
N THR A 236 -14.72 10.33 1.45
CA THR A 236 -15.47 11.52 1.02
C THR A 236 -15.94 12.40 2.18
N MET A 237 -16.01 11.83 3.38
CA MET A 237 -16.36 12.53 4.61
C MET A 237 -15.45 12.04 5.72
N ARG A 238 -14.90 12.98 6.53
CA ARG A 238 -13.99 12.64 7.62
C ARG A 238 -14.65 11.69 8.61
N GLY A 239 -13.99 10.55 8.85
CA GLY A 239 -14.47 9.52 9.76
C GLY A 239 -15.47 8.52 9.18
N ALA A 240 -16.17 8.84 8.10
CA ALA A 240 -17.12 7.92 7.48
C ALA A 240 -16.43 7.01 6.45
N PRO A 241 -16.66 5.68 6.47
CA PRO A 241 -16.28 4.80 5.38
C PRO A 241 -16.94 5.29 4.08
N SER A 242 -16.20 5.28 2.99
CA SER A 242 -16.73 5.63 1.67
C SER A 242 -16.35 4.58 0.65
N ILE A 243 -17.34 3.97 0.03
CA ILE A 243 -17.14 2.96 -1.01
C ILE A 243 -16.77 3.60 -2.36
N LYS A 244 -17.34 4.79 -2.68
CA LYS A 244 -17.15 5.45 -3.97
C LYS A 244 -15.70 5.65 -4.40
N PRO A 245 -14.79 6.18 -3.56
CA PRO A 245 -13.38 6.28 -3.94
C PRO A 245 -12.75 4.93 -4.27
N LEU A 246 -13.18 3.85 -3.59
CA LEU A 246 -12.68 2.51 -3.83
C LEU A 246 -13.22 1.93 -5.14
N GLU A 247 -14.49 2.20 -5.48
CA GLU A 247 -15.08 1.88 -6.78
C GLU A 247 -14.35 2.59 -7.92
N ILE A 248 -13.99 3.87 -7.75
CA ILE A 248 -13.17 4.59 -8.72
C ILE A 248 -11.80 3.91 -8.88
N ILE A 249 -11.09 3.65 -7.79
CA ILE A 249 -9.79 2.98 -7.82
C ILE A 249 -9.91 1.63 -8.53
N SER A 250 -10.87 0.79 -8.16
CA SER A 250 -11.05 -0.54 -8.75
C SER A 250 -11.42 -0.46 -10.24
N SER A 251 -12.24 0.49 -10.65
CA SER A 251 -12.62 0.68 -12.07
C SER A 251 -11.44 1.05 -12.97
N TYR A 252 -10.46 1.80 -12.44
CA TYR A 252 -9.20 2.08 -13.14
C TYR A 252 -8.24 0.89 -13.14
N MET A 253 -8.24 0.11 -12.05
CA MET A 253 -7.32 -1.02 -11.89
C MET A 253 -7.71 -2.24 -12.71
N ILE A 254 -9.01 -2.60 -12.73
CA ILE A 254 -9.50 -3.82 -13.38
C ILE A 254 -9.03 -3.92 -14.84
N PRO A 255 -9.18 -2.90 -15.71
CA PRO A 255 -8.72 -2.98 -17.10
C PRO A 255 -7.20 -3.09 -17.27
N LEU A 256 -6.42 -2.80 -16.23
CA LEU A 256 -4.96 -2.91 -16.25
C LEU A 256 -4.45 -4.28 -15.82
N LEU A 257 -5.29 -5.05 -15.15
CA LEU A 257 -4.96 -6.39 -14.65
C LEU A 257 -5.20 -7.47 -15.71
N PHE A 258 -6.13 -7.22 -16.62
CA PHE A 258 -6.59 -8.14 -17.65
C PHE A 258 -6.43 -7.53 -19.05
#